data_0e95d9cc189b8ffcdef507e1ad39e2c2
#
_entry.id   0e95d9cc189b8ffcdef507e1ad39e2c2
#
_cell.length_a   1.000
_cell.length_b   1.000
_cell.length_c   1.000
_cell.angle_alpha   90.00
_cell.angle_beta   90.00
_cell.angle_gamma   90.00
#
_symmetry.space_group_name_H-M   'P 1'
#
loop_
_entity.id
_entity.type
_entity.pdbx_description
1 polymer ?
#
loop_
_entity_poly.entity_id
_entity_poly.type
_entity_poly.pdbx_seq_one_letter_code
_entity_poly.pdbx_strand_id
1 'polypeptide(L)'
;PTVAFGNRYDGGQEHVGYHSDFLMTMGPRPIIAGLSLGATREFRLRREATDYAPSRVVCIPAEHNSLIVMSRDCQEEWKHSVAKTSSVQFHAIAGETRFSLTFRRNRPEFSQSATRNCNCGKPAALKCAKGRYYYTCCMAGGDASQKCSYYARSAVAQQEADRLRAIDENG
;
A
#
# COMPACT_ATOMS: atom_id res chain seq x y z
N PRO A 1 5.49 -3.70 14.51
CA PRO A 1 4.20 -3.73 13.83
C PRO A 1 3.07 -3.94 14.85
N THR A 2 1.89 -3.42 14.55
CA THR A 2 0.68 -3.62 15.36
C THR A 2 -0.34 -4.50 14.66
N VAL A 3 -0.16 -4.75 13.36
CA VAL A 3 -1.04 -5.56 12.51
C VAL A 3 -0.18 -6.42 11.58
N ALA A 4 -0.60 -7.67 11.38
CA ALA A 4 -0.08 -8.57 10.36
C ALA A 4 -1.24 -9.13 9.52
N PHE A 5 -1.05 -9.18 8.20
CA PHE A 5 -1.97 -9.82 7.25
C PHE A 5 -1.24 -10.94 6.52
N GLY A 6 -1.93 -12.07 6.35
CA GLY A 6 -1.45 -13.17 5.54
C GLY A 6 -2.22 -13.27 4.22
N ASN A 7 -1.49 -13.38 3.11
CA ASN A 7 -2.04 -13.75 1.82
C ASN A 7 -1.39 -15.06 1.38
N ARG A 8 -2.20 -15.97 0.85
CA ARG A 8 -1.77 -17.21 0.22
C ARG A 8 -2.05 -17.11 -1.27
N TYR A 9 -1.11 -17.55 -2.08
CA TYR A 9 -1.21 -17.64 -3.53
C TYR A 9 -0.89 -19.08 -3.94
N ASP A 10 -1.88 -19.80 -4.46
CA ASP A 10 -1.72 -21.15 -4.97
C ASP A 10 -1.54 -21.10 -6.50
N GLY A 11 -0.33 -21.45 -6.94
CA GLY A 11 0.03 -21.41 -8.34
C GLY A 11 0.17 -20.00 -8.92
N GLY A 12 0.29 -19.93 -10.24
CA GLY A 12 0.60 -18.70 -10.96
C GLY A 12 -0.61 -17.80 -11.27
N GLN A 13 -1.83 -18.34 -11.22
CA GLN A 13 -3.01 -17.58 -11.61
C GLN A 13 -3.57 -16.70 -10.48
N GLU A 14 -3.33 -17.07 -9.23
CA GLU A 14 -3.66 -16.21 -8.10
C GLU A 14 -2.74 -15.01 -8.04
N HIS A 15 -3.33 -13.84 -7.89
CA HIS A 15 -2.64 -12.57 -8.04
C HIS A 15 -3.34 -11.46 -7.27
N VAL A 16 -2.64 -10.35 -7.10
CA VAL A 16 -3.24 -9.07 -6.70
C VAL A 16 -2.86 -8.00 -7.73
N GLY A 17 -3.85 -7.26 -8.20
CA GLY A 17 -3.65 -6.17 -9.15
C GLY A 17 -2.90 -4.98 -8.54
N TYR A 18 -2.49 -4.02 -9.38
CA TYR A 18 -1.81 -2.82 -8.91
C TYR A 18 -2.68 -1.99 -7.97
N HIS A 19 -2.21 -1.81 -6.75
CA HIS A 19 -2.87 -1.01 -5.71
C HIS A 19 -1.83 -0.35 -4.81
N SER A 20 -2.26 0.62 -4.03
CA SER A 20 -1.55 1.11 -2.85
C SER A 20 -2.35 0.73 -1.62
N ASP A 21 -1.68 0.47 -0.51
CA ASP A 21 -2.35 0.22 0.75
C ASP A 21 -3.07 1.49 1.24
N PHE A 22 -4.16 1.30 1.95
CA PHE A 22 -4.89 2.43 2.53
C PHE A 22 -4.05 3.13 3.59
N LEU A 23 -3.92 4.45 3.48
CA LEU A 23 -3.24 5.27 4.48
C LEU A 23 -4.05 5.42 5.79
N MET A 24 -5.34 5.05 5.76
CA MET A 24 -6.16 4.97 6.98
C MET A 24 -5.46 4.11 8.02
N THR A 25 -5.47 4.53 9.25
CA THR A 25 -4.81 3.92 10.40
C THR A 25 -3.28 3.94 10.38
N MET A 26 -2.65 3.96 9.23
CA MET A 26 -1.19 4.04 9.12
C MET A 26 -0.68 5.48 9.03
N GLY A 27 -1.49 6.40 8.48
CA GLY A 27 -1.08 7.77 8.19
C GLY A 27 -0.11 7.91 7.02
N PRO A 28 0.50 9.09 6.84
CA PRO A 28 1.44 9.36 5.75
C PRO A 28 2.76 8.61 5.90
N ARG A 29 3.36 8.28 4.77
CA ARG A 29 4.69 7.66 4.65
C ARG A 29 4.85 6.41 5.53
N PRO A 30 3.92 5.43 5.43
CA PRO A 30 3.96 4.25 6.28
C PRO A 30 5.14 3.35 5.92
N ILE A 31 5.65 2.64 6.92
CA ILE A 31 6.58 1.53 6.71
C ILE A 31 5.75 0.24 6.70
N ILE A 32 5.84 -0.49 5.58
CA ILE A 32 5.18 -1.76 5.37
C ILE A 32 6.24 -2.80 5.02
N ALA A 33 6.30 -3.88 5.76
CA ALA A 33 7.25 -4.96 5.55
C ALA A 33 6.53 -6.24 5.14
N GLY A 34 6.87 -6.79 3.99
CA GLY A 34 6.32 -8.02 3.44
C GLY A 34 7.33 -9.15 3.45
N LEU A 35 7.12 -10.17 4.30
CA LEU A 35 7.90 -11.40 4.32
C LEU A 35 7.30 -12.41 3.32
N SER A 36 8.12 -12.94 2.44
CA SER A 36 7.74 -13.96 1.46
C SER A 36 8.22 -15.34 1.89
N LEU A 37 7.33 -16.32 1.85
CA LEU A 37 7.62 -17.72 2.17
C LEU A 37 7.07 -18.63 1.08
N GLY A 38 7.82 -19.69 0.74
CA GLY A 38 7.42 -20.66 -0.28
C GLY A 38 7.89 -20.30 -1.67
N ALA A 39 7.03 -20.49 -2.68
CA ALA A 39 7.35 -20.26 -4.09
C ALA A 39 7.69 -18.80 -4.38
N THR A 40 8.63 -18.59 -5.31
CA THR A 40 8.99 -17.24 -5.74
C THR A 40 7.95 -16.69 -6.71
N ARG A 41 7.49 -15.48 -6.44
CA ARG A 41 6.58 -14.74 -7.32
C ARG A 41 7.15 -13.35 -7.59
N GLU A 42 6.83 -12.78 -8.72
CA GLU A 42 7.23 -11.43 -9.06
C GLU A 42 6.37 -10.40 -8.33
N PHE A 43 7.00 -9.60 -7.47
CA PHE A 43 6.44 -8.41 -6.85
C PHE A 43 6.79 -7.21 -7.72
N ARG A 44 5.78 -6.49 -8.16
CA ARG A 44 5.97 -5.32 -9.04
C ARG A 44 5.64 -4.04 -8.31
N LEU A 45 6.47 -3.04 -8.53
CA LEU A 45 6.20 -1.65 -8.18
C LEU A 45 6.02 -0.86 -9.47
N ARG A 46 4.93 -0.09 -9.58
CA ARG A 46 4.65 0.79 -10.72
C ARG A 46 4.43 2.22 -10.24
N ARG A 47 5.18 3.14 -10.84
CA ARG A 47 4.95 4.58 -10.71
C ARG A 47 4.34 5.09 -12.01
N GLU A 48 3.24 5.83 -11.89
CA GLU A 48 2.59 6.45 -13.05
C GLU A 48 3.47 7.58 -13.61
N ALA A 49 3.30 7.87 -14.89
CA ALA A 49 3.96 9.02 -15.52
C ALA A 49 3.51 10.33 -14.85
N THR A 50 4.43 11.25 -14.74
CA THR A 50 4.18 12.64 -14.31
C THR A 50 4.65 13.59 -15.41
N ASP A 51 4.34 14.88 -15.27
CA ASP A 51 4.80 15.91 -16.22
C ASP A 51 6.34 15.97 -16.33
N TYR A 52 7.05 15.41 -15.34
CA TYR A 52 8.51 15.48 -15.22
C TYR A 52 9.22 14.12 -15.31
N ALA A 53 8.48 13.01 -15.33
CA ALA A 53 9.07 11.67 -15.33
C ALA A 53 8.16 10.64 -16.03
N PRO A 54 8.73 9.75 -16.88
CA PRO A 54 7.97 8.68 -17.50
C PRO A 54 7.46 7.66 -16.44
N SER A 55 6.49 6.84 -16.83
CA SER A 55 6.08 5.71 -16.02
C SER A 55 7.24 4.74 -15.82
N ARG A 56 7.33 4.13 -14.65
CA ARG A 56 8.38 3.17 -14.31
C ARG A 56 7.79 1.94 -13.66
N VAL A 57 8.25 0.78 -14.08
CA VAL A 57 7.96 -0.51 -13.42
C VAL A 57 9.27 -1.10 -12.91
N VAL A 58 9.26 -1.54 -11.67
CA VAL A 58 10.35 -2.30 -11.04
C VAL A 58 9.80 -3.66 -10.68
N CYS A 59 10.48 -4.72 -11.10
CA CYS A 59 10.15 -6.12 -10.82
C CYS A 59 11.14 -6.66 -9.80
N ILE A 60 10.65 -7.25 -8.71
CA ILE A 60 11.44 -7.78 -7.61
C ILE A 60 11.04 -9.26 -7.44
N PRO A 61 11.96 -10.22 -7.56
CA PRO A 61 11.66 -11.59 -7.19
C PRO A 61 11.43 -11.68 -5.69
N ALA A 62 10.19 -11.99 -5.28
CA ALA A 62 9.83 -12.20 -3.89
C ALA A 62 10.13 -13.66 -3.52
N GLU A 63 11.40 -13.94 -3.27
CA GLU A 63 11.94 -15.26 -2.97
C GLU A 63 11.55 -15.74 -1.57
N HIS A 64 11.73 -17.05 -1.32
CA HIS A 64 11.58 -17.61 0.03
C HIS A 64 12.50 -16.90 1.03
N ASN A 65 11.98 -16.57 2.22
CA ASN A 65 12.67 -15.81 3.26
C ASN A 65 13.14 -14.40 2.87
N SER A 66 12.62 -13.83 1.78
CA SER A 66 12.90 -12.45 1.44
C SER A 66 11.97 -11.48 2.19
N LEU A 67 12.50 -10.32 2.57
CA LEU A 67 11.77 -9.22 3.18
C LEU A 67 11.79 -8.01 2.25
N ILE A 68 10.62 -7.61 1.77
CA ILE A 68 10.45 -6.38 0.97
C ILE A 68 9.92 -5.30 1.90
N VAL A 69 10.66 -4.20 2.04
CA VAL A 69 10.25 -3.05 2.86
C VAL A 69 9.88 -1.89 1.94
N MET A 70 8.61 -1.48 2.02
CA MET A 70 8.11 -0.26 1.39
C MET A 70 8.09 0.85 2.45
N SER A 71 8.79 1.93 2.20
CA SER A 71 8.94 3.06 3.11
C SER A 71 8.93 4.38 2.37
N ARG A 72 9.02 5.48 3.10
CA ARG A 72 9.01 6.84 2.56
C ARG A 72 7.72 7.10 1.78
N ASP A 73 7.78 7.71 0.60
CA ASP A 73 6.63 8.03 -0.25
C ASP A 73 6.18 6.84 -1.14
N CYS A 74 6.57 5.59 -0.79
CA CYS A 74 6.26 4.41 -1.62
C CYS A 74 4.75 4.18 -1.78
N GLN A 75 3.94 4.35 -0.73
CA GLN A 75 2.49 4.17 -0.82
C GLN A 75 1.78 5.35 -1.49
N GLU A 76 2.40 6.50 -1.52
CA GLU A 76 1.89 7.73 -2.12
C GLU A 76 2.15 7.82 -3.62
N GLU A 77 3.32 7.34 -4.06
CA GLU A 77 3.79 7.51 -5.44
C GLU A 77 3.73 6.21 -6.25
N TRP A 78 3.77 5.06 -5.60
CA TRP A 78 3.84 3.77 -6.28
C TRP A 78 2.63 2.91 -5.98
N LYS A 79 2.26 2.10 -6.96
CA LYS A 79 1.35 0.97 -6.78
C LYS A 79 2.15 -0.32 -6.81
N HIS A 80 1.73 -1.31 -6.03
CA HIS A 80 2.36 -2.61 -6.02
C HIS A 80 1.38 -3.72 -6.40
N SER A 81 1.92 -4.84 -6.88
CA SER A 81 1.14 -5.99 -7.33
C SER A 81 1.94 -7.28 -7.17
N VAL A 82 1.23 -8.41 -7.13
CA VAL A 82 1.78 -9.73 -7.41
C VAL A 82 1.22 -10.16 -8.75
N ALA A 83 2.08 -10.28 -9.77
CA ALA A 83 1.65 -10.53 -11.12
C ALA A 83 1.17 -11.97 -11.33
N LYS A 84 0.23 -12.19 -12.26
CA LYS A 84 -0.01 -13.52 -12.83
C LYS A 84 1.25 -14.01 -13.56
N THR A 85 1.47 -15.31 -13.52
CA THR A 85 2.54 -15.96 -14.28
C THR A 85 2.08 -17.33 -14.78
N SER A 86 2.59 -17.74 -15.92
CA SER A 86 2.43 -19.10 -16.42
C SER A 86 3.49 -20.06 -15.88
N SER A 87 4.56 -19.52 -15.24
CA SER A 87 5.64 -20.29 -14.66
C SER A 87 5.94 -19.77 -13.25
N VAL A 88 5.70 -20.61 -12.27
CA VAL A 88 6.02 -20.34 -10.86
C VAL A 88 7.36 -20.98 -10.56
N GLN A 89 8.24 -20.25 -9.90
CA GLN A 89 9.48 -20.82 -9.40
C GLN A 89 9.17 -21.67 -8.16
N PHE A 90 9.24 -22.98 -8.35
CA PHE A 90 8.87 -24.02 -7.39
C PHE A 90 9.72 -23.96 -6.12
N HIS A 91 9.09 -24.20 -4.97
CA HIS A 91 9.77 -24.37 -3.68
C HIS A 91 9.70 -25.83 -3.23
N ALA A 92 10.82 -26.39 -2.75
CA ALA A 92 10.94 -27.81 -2.44
C ALA A 92 9.88 -28.35 -1.45
N ILE A 93 9.41 -27.55 -0.52
CA ILE A 93 8.41 -27.94 0.47
C ILE A 93 7.01 -27.42 0.11
N ALA A 94 6.92 -26.13 -0.30
CA ALA A 94 5.63 -25.46 -0.52
C ALA A 94 5.08 -25.65 -1.95
N GLY A 95 5.83 -26.29 -2.83
CA GLY A 95 5.45 -26.44 -4.25
C GLY A 95 5.32 -25.08 -4.93
N GLU A 96 4.19 -24.82 -5.55
CA GLU A 96 3.86 -23.55 -6.20
C GLU A 96 3.19 -22.54 -5.25
N THR A 97 3.02 -22.91 -3.97
CA THR A 97 2.35 -22.05 -2.99
C THR A 97 3.31 -21.00 -2.43
N ARG A 98 2.88 -19.74 -2.46
CA ARG A 98 3.53 -18.61 -1.79
C ARG A 98 2.66 -18.07 -0.68
N PHE A 99 3.27 -17.80 0.47
CA PHE A 99 2.68 -17.00 1.54
C PHE A 99 3.35 -15.62 1.59
N SER A 100 2.55 -14.60 1.82
CA SER A 100 3.01 -13.23 2.10
C SER A 100 2.51 -12.79 3.45
N LEU A 101 3.41 -12.52 4.39
CA LEU A 101 3.06 -11.94 5.69
C LEU A 101 3.41 -10.45 5.64
N THR A 102 2.38 -9.61 5.64
CA THR A 102 2.53 -8.16 5.54
C THR A 102 2.34 -7.53 6.92
N PHE A 103 3.39 -6.88 7.41
CA PHE A 103 3.43 -6.22 8.71
C PHE A 103 3.25 -4.71 8.53
N ARG A 104 2.36 -4.13 9.32
CA ARG A 104 2.02 -2.70 9.33
C ARG A 104 2.01 -2.16 10.75
N ARG A 105 2.19 -0.85 10.89
CA ARG A 105 2.01 -0.14 12.16
C ARG A 105 0.84 0.82 12.05
N ASN A 106 -0.20 0.57 12.83
CA ASN A 106 -1.27 1.54 13.01
C ASN A 106 -0.81 2.65 13.95
N ARG A 107 -1.17 3.87 13.63
CA ARG A 107 -0.88 5.07 14.41
C ARG A 107 -2.19 5.62 14.97
N PRO A 108 -2.30 5.78 16.32
CA PRO A 108 -3.56 6.21 16.97
C PRO A 108 -4.12 7.52 16.42
N GLU A 109 -3.26 8.47 16.04
CA GLU A 109 -3.61 9.78 15.48
C GLU A 109 -4.29 9.69 14.10
N PHE A 110 -4.18 8.53 13.43
CA PHE A 110 -4.83 8.24 12.15
C PHE A 110 -5.87 7.10 12.27
N SER A 111 -6.25 6.72 13.50
CA SER A 111 -7.27 5.71 13.74
C SER A 111 -8.64 6.15 13.20
N GLN A 112 -9.56 5.20 13.02
CA GLN A 112 -10.92 5.51 12.57
C GLN A 112 -11.64 6.51 13.50
N SER A 113 -11.39 6.45 14.80
CA SER A 113 -11.94 7.38 15.77
C SER A 113 -11.34 8.78 15.69
N ALA A 114 -10.11 8.91 15.18
CA ALA A 114 -9.44 10.19 14.97
C ALA A 114 -9.73 10.80 13.58
N THR A 115 -10.29 10.02 12.65
CA THR A 115 -10.59 10.49 11.31
C THR A 115 -11.98 11.13 11.23
N ARG A 116 -12.12 12.09 10.31
CA ARG A 116 -13.41 12.72 10.04
C ARG A 116 -14.39 11.75 9.38
N ASN A 117 -15.66 11.89 9.69
CA ASN A 117 -16.70 11.17 8.97
C ASN A 117 -16.96 11.82 7.61
N CYS A 118 -17.19 10.96 6.62
CA CYS A 118 -17.70 11.34 5.33
C CYS A 118 -19.17 11.80 5.43
N ASN A 119 -19.69 12.53 4.44
CA ASN A 119 -21.10 12.92 4.38
C ASN A 119 -22.08 11.73 4.41
N CYS A 120 -21.61 10.52 4.08
CA CYS A 120 -22.40 9.29 4.19
C CYS A 120 -22.33 8.63 5.59
N GLY A 121 -21.78 9.31 6.60
CA GLY A 121 -21.67 8.83 7.99
C GLY A 121 -20.54 7.81 8.24
N LYS A 122 -19.85 7.33 7.21
CA LYS A 122 -18.73 6.37 7.33
C LYS A 122 -17.41 7.13 7.52
N PRO A 123 -16.40 6.52 8.15
CA PRO A 123 -15.06 7.12 8.22
C PRO A 123 -14.53 7.48 6.83
N ALA A 124 -13.97 8.68 6.68
CA ALA A 124 -13.39 9.12 5.43
C ALA A 124 -12.02 8.46 5.20
N ALA A 125 -11.71 8.11 3.97
CA ALA A 125 -10.41 7.53 3.61
C ALA A 125 -9.35 8.62 3.43
N LEU A 126 -8.21 8.49 4.12
CA LEU A 126 -7.03 9.32 3.88
C LEU A 126 -6.33 8.86 2.60
N LYS A 127 -6.07 9.80 1.71
CA LYS A 127 -5.36 9.60 0.44
C LYS A 127 -4.30 10.67 0.23
N CYS A 128 -3.36 10.37 -0.65
CA CYS A 128 -2.38 11.32 -1.16
C CYS A 128 -2.46 11.39 -2.69
N ALA A 129 -2.39 12.57 -3.24
CA ALA A 129 -2.22 12.80 -4.67
C ALA A 129 -1.31 14.01 -4.88
N LYS A 130 -0.29 13.84 -5.71
CA LYS A 130 0.73 14.88 -6.00
C LYS A 130 1.30 15.50 -4.72
N GLY A 131 1.62 14.66 -3.72
CA GLY A 131 2.20 15.08 -2.44
C GLY A 131 1.24 15.79 -1.47
N ARG A 132 -0.06 15.85 -1.79
CA ARG A 132 -1.08 16.51 -0.95
C ARG A 132 -2.01 15.49 -0.32
N TYR A 133 -2.20 15.58 1.00
CA TYR A 133 -3.05 14.67 1.76
C TYR A 133 -4.46 15.22 1.93
N TYR A 134 -5.43 14.36 1.71
CA TYR A 134 -6.85 14.70 1.80
C TYR A 134 -7.70 13.49 2.22
N TYR A 135 -8.83 13.79 2.82
CA TYR A 135 -9.88 12.82 3.09
C TYR A 135 -10.91 12.81 1.98
N THR A 136 -11.38 11.62 1.61
CA THR A 136 -12.45 11.43 0.64
C THR A 136 -13.37 10.29 1.08
N CYS A 137 -14.49 10.11 0.38
CA CYS A 137 -15.40 9.02 0.69
C CYS A 137 -14.69 7.66 0.64
N CYS A 138 -14.82 6.84 1.69
CA CYS A 138 -14.22 5.51 1.77
C CYS A 138 -14.79 4.52 0.76
N MET A 139 -16.03 4.75 0.27
CA MET A 139 -16.68 3.91 -0.75
C MET A 139 -16.01 3.98 -2.13
N ALA A 140 -14.93 4.76 -2.28
CA ALA A 140 -14.20 4.88 -3.55
C ALA A 140 -13.53 3.57 -4.04
N GLY A 141 -13.47 2.51 -3.20
CA GLY A 141 -13.00 1.17 -3.58
C GLY A 141 -14.12 0.15 -3.81
N GLY A 142 -15.39 0.55 -3.65
CA GLY A 142 -16.58 -0.28 -3.87
C GLY A 142 -17.43 0.24 -5.04
N ASP A 143 -18.72 0.08 -4.92
CA ASP A 143 -19.69 0.58 -5.91
C ASP A 143 -19.57 2.11 -6.03
N ALA A 144 -19.11 2.58 -7.16
CA ALA A 144 -18.90 4.00 -7.46
C ALA A 144 -20.20 4.81 -7.38
N SER A 145 -21.36 4.18 -7.57
CA SER A 145 -22.69 4.80 -7.48
C SER A 145 -23.03 5.28 -6.06
N GLN A 146 -22.40 4.69 -5.03
CA GLN A 146 -22.62 5.03 -3.62
C GLN A 146 -21.61 6.07 -3.08
N LYS A 147 -20.70 6.54 -3.92
CA LYS A 147 -19.69 7.51 -3.54
C LYS A 147 -20.31 8.91 -3.37
N CYS A 148 -20.20 9.49 -2.18
CA CYS A 148 -20.52 10.90 -1.99
C CYS A 148 -19.35 11.82 -2.40
N SER A 149 -19.64 13.11 -2.58
CA SER A 149 -18.68 14.14 -3.01
C SER A 149 -17.76 14.67 -1.90
N TYR A 150 -17.67 13.97 -0.76
CA TYR A 150 -16.86 14.43 0.38
C TYR A 150 -15.39 14.57 0.01
N TYR A 151 -14.85 15.75 0.29
CA TYR A 151 -13.43 16.06 0.15
C TYR A 151 -13.02 17.06 1.25
N ALA A 152 -11.92 16.79 1.94
CA ALA A 152 -11.33 17.71 2.92
C ALA A 152 -9.82 17.56 2.93
N ARG A 153 -9.08 18.65 2.89
CA ARG A 153 -7.61 18.63 3.08
C ARG A 153 -7.27 18.17 4.49
N SER A 154 -6.19 17.40 4.62
CA SER A 154 -5.68 16.95 5.91
C SER A 154 -4.40 17.72 6.26
N ALA A 155 -4.52 18.78 7.03
CA ALA A 155 -3.36 19.53 7.53
C ALA A 155 -2.47 18.66 8.44
N VAL A 156 -3.08 17.84 9.29
CA VAL A 156 -2.35 16.94 10.21
C VAL A 156 -1.49 15.93 9.44
N ALA A 157 -2.06 15.26 8.42
CA ALA A 157 -1.31 14.31 7.60
C ALA A 157 -0.23 15.02 6.77
N GLN A 158 -0.50 16.26 6.29
CA GLN A 158 0.50 17.04 5.55
C GLN A 158 1.69 17.40 6.45
N GLN A 159 1.44 17.97 7.63
CA GLN A 159 2.48 18.34 8.58
C GLN A 159 3.32 17.14 9.01
N GLU A 160 2.69 16.00 9.26
CA GLU A 160 3.41 14.78 9.62
C GLU A 160 4.27 14.26 8.46
N ALA A 161 3.77 14.30 7.22
CA ALA A 161 4.56 13.91 6.05
C ALA A 161 5.77 14.83 5.87
N ASP A 162 5.60 16.13 6.02
CA ASP A 162 6.65 17.12 5.89
C ASP A 162 7.71 16.96 7.00
N ARG A 163 7.27 16.68 8.23
CA ARG A 163 8.16 16.34 9.35
C ARG A 163 9.00 15.09 9.06
N LEU A 164 8.37 14.04 8.54
CA LEU A 164 9.08 12.79 8.20
C LEU A 164 10.06 12.97 7.03
N ARG A 165 9.73 13.81 6.04
CA ARG A 165 10.68 14.15 4.96
C ARG A 165 11.89 14.88 5.48
N ALA A 166 11.69 15.88 6.35
CA ALA A 166 12.79 16.62 6.95
C ALA A 166 13.74 15.72 7.77
N ILE A 167 13.24 14.67 8.41
CA ILE A 167 14.07 13.67 9.09
C ILE A 167 14.92 12.89 8.08
N ASP A 168 14.30 12.43 6.97
CA ASP A 168 15.03 11.65 5.95
C ASP A 168 16.11 12.46 5.22
N GLU A 169 15.96 13.80 5.14
CA GLU A 169 16.94 14.69 4.50
C GLU A 169 18.14 15.02 5.41
N ASN A 170 17.96 14.93 6.73
CA ASN A 170 18.97 15.28 7.73
C ASN A 170 19.63 14.06 8.41
N GLY A 171 19.25 12.84 8.09
CA GLY A 171 19.77 11.58 8.62
C GLY A 171 20.55 10.79 7.60
#